data_715fdbd6ebc636d3b219a4155d000d50
#
_entry.id   715fdbd6ebc636d3b219a4155d000d50
#
_cell.length_a   1.000
_cell.length_b   1.000
_cell.length_c   1.000
_cell.angle_alpha   90.00
_cell.angle_beta   90.00
_cell.angle_gamma   90.00
#
_symmetry.space_group_name_H-M   'P 1'
#
loop_
_entity.id
_entity.type
_entity.pdbx_description
1 polymer ?
#
loop_
_entity_poly.entity_id
_entity_poly.type
_entity_poly.pdbx_seq_one_letter_code
_entity_poly.pdbx_strand_id
1 'polypeptide(L)'
;MKKILIALLLLALLLVLFPIRKDMLSKTNGGFKQDSNQPQPNCLVRVVTVSQDGLNEKPGKPRLDATITRLNRAVAFKPDIVCLPETLTRGKPEVVPGPTTNRLSKWARENSCYVICPILIRSDRRIFNSAILIDRQGKIVGRYDKIRPTEGELDNSICPGKIGPPVFKTDFGKIGIQICFDVNWHAQWRQLKEKGANIIFFPSAYPAARQLKTLAWLNQCFIVSSTQTRASSIFDISGELIETTGKYRYWAGAVLPVGKKLFEIDFHISKMRKIEQKYGSKVSIEWYHEDDLVSLASLDPELTVTDLIHEFELTPHPAYIQRAQNAQDKRRPVQTPTEQ
;
A
#
# COMPACT_ATOMS: atom_id res chain seq x y z
N MET A 1 -50.28 -37.72 -20.49
CA MET A 1 -49.30 -38.52 -19.75
C MET A 1 -47.95 -38.65 -20.44
N LYS A 2 -47.83 -38.85 -21.76
CA LYS A 2 -46.47 -38.95 -22.44
C LYS A 2 -45.59 -37.69 -22.41
N LYS A 3 -46.14 -36.47 -22.36
CA LYS A 3 -45.35 -35.21 -22.32
C LYS A 3 -44.72 -34.90 -20.95
N ILE A 4 -45.29 -35.40 -19.86
CA ILE A 4 -44.77 -35.21 -18.50
C ILE A 4 -43.60 -36.18 -18.24
N LEU A 5 -43.65 -37.38 -18.83
CA LEU A 5 -42.58 -38.38 -18.68
C LEU A 5 -41.28 -37.97 -19.40
N ILE A 6 -41.39 -37.26 -20.54
CA ILE A 6 -40.23 -36.76 -21.31
C ILE A 6 -39.55 -35.59 -20.58
N ALA A 7 -40.31 -34.71 -19.90
CA ALA A 7 -39.76 -33.60 -19.13
C ALA A 7 -38.96 -34.08 -17.90
N LEU A 8 -39.43 -35.15 -17.23
CA LEU A 8 -38.71 -35.75 -16.09
C LEU A 8 -37.46 -36.53 -16.51
N LEU A 9 -37.43 -37.14 -17.68
CA LEU A 9 -36.24 -37.80 -18.23
C LEU A 9 -35.17 -36.82 -18.68
N LEU A 10 -35.53 -35.64 -19.21
CA LEU A 10 -34.60 -34.58 -19.56
C LEU A 10 -34.01 -33.89 -18.34
N LEU A 11 -34.78 -33.77 -17.24
CA LEU A 11 -34.27 -33.22 -15.98
C LEU A 11 -33.28 -34.18 -15.29
N ALA A 12 -33.49 -35.48 -15.39
CA ALA A 12 -32.60 -36.52 -14.87
C ALA A 12 -31.28 -36.62 -15.67
N LEU A 13 -31.31 -36.35 -16.99
CA LEU A 13 -30.11 -36.39 -17.84
C LEU A 13 -29.22 -35.16 -17.64
N LEU A 14 -29.77 -34.01 -17.24
CA LEU A 14 -29.03 -32.79 -16.92
C LEU A 14 -28.28 -32.88 -15.57
N LEU A 15 -28.72 -33.74 -14.66
CA LEU A 15 -28.07 -33.96 -13.35
C LEU A 15 -26.90 -34.94 -13.40
N VAL A 16 -26.73 -35.71 -14.50
CA VAL A 16 -25.64 -36.70 -14.63
C VAL A 16 -24.40 -36.14 -15.37
N LEU A 17 -24.52 -34.99 -16.07
CA LEU A 17 -23.48 -34.47 -16.92
C LEU A 17 -22.64 -33.32 -16.28
N PHE A 18 -22.99 -32.90 -15.08
CA PHE A 18 -22.13 -31.98 -14.32
C PHE A 18 -21.79 -32.55 -12.94
N PRO A 19 -20.62 -33.15 -12.75
CA PRO A 19 -20.16 -33.45 -11.41
C PRO A 19 -19.95 -32.09 -10.73
N ILE A 20 -20.82 -31.79 -9.75
CA ILE A 20 -20.61 -30.67 -8.83
C ILE A 20 -19.26 -30.95 -8.14
N ARG A 21 -18.24 -30.21 -8.57
CA ARG A 21 -16.92 -30.25 -7.96
C ARG A 21 -17.06 -29.76 -6.52
N LYS A 22 -17.06 -30.68 -5.57
CA LYS A 22 -17.06 -30.43 -4.12
C LYS A 22 -15.84 -29.62 -3.65
N ASP A 23 -14.95 -29.27 -4.56
CA ASP A 23 -13.69 -28.55 -4.24
C ASP A 23 -13.82 -27.02 -4.20
N MET A 24 -15.01 -26.45 -4.44
CA MET A 24 -15.18 -25.00 -4.46
C MET A 24 -15.56 -24.37 -3.11
N LEU A 25 -15.88 -25.16 -2.10
CA LEU A 25 -16.30 -24.67 -0.78
C LEU A 25 -15.22 -24.77 0.31
N SER A 26 -14.02 -25.27 -0.01
CA SER A 26 -12.95 -25.43 0.99
C SER A 26 -11.79 -24.45 0.88
N LYS A 27 -11.87 -23.40 0.05
CA LYS A 27 -10.76 -22.44 -0.17
C LYS A 27 -11.01 -21.02 0.35
N THR A 28 -11.91 -20.83 1.30
CA THR A 28 -12.01 -19.52 2.03
C THR A 28 -11.23 -19.49 3.34
N ASN A 29 -10.54 -20.55 3.71
CA ASN A 29 -9.54 -20.52 4.78
C ASN A 29 -8.18 -20.08 4.24
N GLY A 30 -8.10 -18.87 3.71
CA GLY A 30 -6.85 -18.17 3.49
C GLY A 30 -6.26 -17.79 4.84
N GLY A 31 -5.74 -18.78 5.57
CA GLY A 31 -4.87 -18.51 6.71
C GLY A 31 -3.73 -17.61 6.20
N PHE A 32 -3.48 -16.51 6.89
CA PHE A 32 -2.31 -15.67 6.68
C PHE A 32 -1.05 -16.57 6.77
N LYS A 33 -0.61 -17.10 5.63
CA LYS A 33 0.76 -17.59 5.51
C LYS A 33 1.63 -16.35 5.44
N GLN A 34 1.91 -15.79 6.59
CA GLN A 34 3.00 -14.86 6.75
C GLN A 34 4.25 -15.68 6.43
N ASP A 35 4.92 -15.35 5.33
CA ASP A 35 6.29 -15.79 5.05
C ASP A 35 7.18 -15.07 6.07
N SER A 36 7.16 -15.60 7.31
CA SER A 36 7.79 -15.03 8.50
C SER A 36 9.31 -15.17 8.50
N ASN A 37 9.90 -15.74 7.44
CA ASN A 37 11.31 -16.12 7.40
C ASN A 37 12.22 -15.22 6.54
N GLN A 38 11.74 -14.09 6.02
CA GLN A 38 12.68 -13.09 5.52
C GLN A 38 12.82 -12.00 6.59
N PRO A 39 14.03 -11.78 7.13
CA PRO A 39 14.26 -10.66 8.03
C PRO A 39 13.83 -9.38 7.29
N GLN A 40 12.86 -8.68 7.87
CA GLN A 40 12.47 -7.36 7.37
C GLN A 40 13.70 -6.46 7.56
N PRO A 41 14.16 -5.75 6.52
CA PRO A 41 15.29 -4.87 6.69
C PRO A 41 14.94 -3.86 7.79
N ASN A 42 15.82 -3.70 8.76
CA ASN A 42 15.70 -2.65 9.76
C ASN A 42 16.14 -1.34 9.11
N CYS A 43 15.22 -0.73 8.37
CA CYS A 43 15.50 0.47 7.61
C CYS A 43 14.66 1.64 8.09
N LEU A 44 15.33 2.73 8.40
CA LEU A 44 14.72 4.05 8.52
C LEU A 44 14.63 4.67 7.13
N VAL A 45 13.43 4.71 6.56
CA VAL A 45 13.20 5.18 5.19
C VAL A 45 12.73 6.63 5.21
N ARG A 46 13.48 7.53 4.58
CA ARG A 46 13.08 8.92 4.39
C ARG A 46 12.16 9.03 3.20
N VAL A 47 10.88 9.23 3.46
CA VAL A 47 9.88 9.43 2.41
C VAL A 47 9.54 10.89 2.26
N VAL A 48 9.29 11.32 1.03
CA VAL A 48 8.79 12.65 0.72
C VAL A 48 7.57 12.54 -0.18
N THR A 49 6.58 13.36 0.10
CA THR A 49 5.42 13.58 -0.76
C THR A 49 5.34 15.03 -1.19
N VAL A 50 4.81 15.27 -2.39
CA VAL A 50 4.61 16.60 -2.97
C VAL A 50 3.14 16.82 -3.30
N SER A 51 2.61 17.99 -2.95
CA SER A 51 1.28 18.43 -3.39
C SER A 51 1.40 19.40 -4.56
N GLN A 52 0.49 19.28 -5.53
CA GLN A 52 0.32 20.26 -6.60
C GLN A 52 -0.77 21.29 -6.30
N ASP A 53 -1.27 21.35 -5.06
CA ASP A 53 -2.29 22.34 -4.68
C ASP A 53 -1.86 23.76 -5.04
N GLY A 54 -2.77 24.53 -5.65
CA GLY A 54 -2.49 25.89 -6.10
C GLY A 54 -1.55 26.02 -7.32
N LEU A 55 -1.13 24.93 -7.97
CA LEU A 55 -0.42 25.02 -9.27
C LEU A 55 -1.40 25.38 -10.40
N ASN A 56 -1.11 26.50 -11.08
CA ASN A 56 -1.91 27.02 -12.20
C ASN A 56 -1.20 26.87 -13.55
N GLU A 57 -0.03 26.23 -13.58
CA GLU A 57 0.75 26.04 -14.79
C GLU A 57 0.02 25.18 -15.81
N LYS A 58 0.22 25.53 -17.11
CA LYS A 58 -0.31 24.76 -18.23
C LYS A 58 0.14 23.29 -18.17
N PRO A 59 -0.70 22.37 -18.68
CA PRO A 59 -0.33 20.96 -18.78
C PRO A 59 1.00 20.72 -19.53
N GLY A 60 1.64 19.59 -19.23
CA GLY A 60 2.91 19.19 -19.84
C GLY A 60 4.13 19.75 -19.13
N LYS A 61 5.11 20.19 -19.90
CA LYS A 61 6.41 20.65 -19.40
C LYS A 61 6.34 21.74 -18.33
N PRO A 62 5.53 22.82 -18.46
CA PRO A 62 5.46 23.87 -17.44
C PRO A 62 5.04 23.32 -16.08
N ARG A 63 4.04 22.45 -16.04
CA ARG A 63 3.56 21.83 -14.80
C ARG A 63 4.58 20.87 -14.20
N LEU A 64 5.31 20.12 -15.05
CA LEU A 64 6.42 19.28 -14.60
C LEU A 64 7.54 20.13 -13.95
N ASP A 65 7.95 21.23 -14.60
CA ASP A 65 9.01 22.11 -14.08
C ASP A 65 8.61 22.73 -12.73
N ALA A 66 7.37 23.18 -12.58
CA ALA A 66 6.84 23.69 -11.31
C ALA A 66 6.79 22.59 -10.22
N THR A 67 6.42 21.36 -10.57
CA THR A 67 6.43 20.24 -9.64
C THR A 67 7.85 19.91 -9.19
N ILE A 68 8.80 19.87 -10.11
CA ILE A 68 10.23 19.66 -9.78
C ILE A 68 10.76 20.80 -8.89
N THR A 69 10.34 22.03 -9.12
CA THR A 69 10.69 23.17 -8.27
C THR A 69 10.22 22.97 -6.82
N ARG A 70 9.00 22.43 -6.62
CA ARG A 70 8.51 22.06 -5.29
C ARG A 70 9.31 20.91 -4.69
N LEU A 71 9.60 19.89 -5.49
CA LEU A 71 10.40 18.73 -5.10
C LEU A 71 11.82 19.13 -4.67
N ASN A 72 12.45 20.05 -5.37
CA ASN A 72 13.80 20.55 -5.05
C ASN A 72 13.91 21.19 -3.66
N ARG A 73 12.80 21.71 -3.12
CA ARG A 73 12.77 22.24 -1.74
C ARG A 73 12.88 21.14 -0.68
N ALA A 74 12.61 19.88 -1.05
CA ALA A 74 12.73 18.74 -0.16
C ALA A 74 14.10 18.03 -0.22
N VAL A 75 14.99 18.41 -1.14
CA VAL A 75 16.30 17.72 -1.35
C VAL A 75 17.16 17.72 -0.08
N ALA A 76 17.13 18.79 0.70
CA ALA A 76 17.87 18.86 1.96
C ALA A 76 17.44 17.82 3.00
N PHE A 77 16.24 17.27 2.89
CA PHE A 77 15.76 16.16 3.71
C PHE A 77 16.45 14.83 3.34
N LYS A 78 17.15 14.76 2.19
CA LYS A 78 17.81 13.57 1.64
C LYS A 78 16.86 12.37 1.54
N PRO A 79 15.75 12.48 0.77
CA PRO A 79 14.77 11.42 0.70
C PRO A 79 15.32 10.15 0.04
N ASP A 80 14.90 9.00 0.54
CA ASP A 80 15.14 7.69 -0.09
C ASP A 80 14.18 7.46 -1.25
N ILE A 81 12.94 7.94 -1.09
CA ILE A 81 11.90 7.83 -2.11
C ILE A 81 10.96 9.03 -2.06
N VAL A 82 10.56 9.50 -3.23
CA VAL A 82 9.57 10.57 -3.38
C VAL A 82 8.34 10.07 -4.14
N CYS A 83 7.16 10.51 -3.72
CA CYS A 83 5.91 10.28 -4.42
C CYS A 83 5.40 11.58 -5.03
N LEU A 84 5.05 11.55 -6.32
CA LEU A 84 4.47 12.67 -7.05
C LEU A 84 2.97 12.44 -7.30
N PRO A 85 2.18 13.50 -7.54
CA PRO A 85 0.72 13.38 -7.71
C PRO A 85 0.32 12.62 -8.97
N GLU A 86 -0.86 12.01 -8.95
CA GLU A 86 -1.49 11.34 -10.08
C GLU A 86 -1.48 12.24 -11.33
N THR A 87 -1.21 11.66 -12.52
CA THR A 87 -1.13 12.36 -13.81
C THR A 87 -0.40 13.70 -13.70
N LEU A 88 0.77 13.69 -13.07
CA LEU A 88 1.49 14.86 -12.56
C LEU A 88 1.66 16.00 -13.57
N THR A 89 1.75 15.69 -14.87
CA THR A 89 1.86 16.72 -15.92
C THR A 89 0.52 17.20 -16.44
N ARG A 90 -0.58 16.46 -16.22
CA ARG A 90 -1.89 16.67 -16.88
C ARG A 90 -1.73 16.81 -18.40
N GLY A 91 -0.65 16.30 -18.97
CA GLY A 91 -0.30 16.36 -20.38
C GLY A 91 -0.88 15.20 -21.19
N LYS A 92 -0.51 15.17 -22.47
CA LYS A 92 -0.85 14.06 -23.35
C LYS A 92 -0.16 12.76 -22.87
N PRO A 93 -0.73 11.57 -23.20
CA PRO A 93 -0.08 10.30 -22.90
C PRO A 93 1.31 10.19 -23.56
N GLU A 94 2.30 9.75 -22.77
CA GLU A 94 3.69 9.57 -23.22
C GLU A 94 3.99 8.08 -23.47
N VAL A 95 4.93 7.80 -24.36
CA VAL A 95 5.61 6.50 -24.41
C VAL A 95 6.71 6.50 -23.34
N VAL A 96 6.95 5.37 -22.70
CA VAL A 96 7.98 5.22 -21.66
C VAL A 96 9.14 4.39 -22.19
N PRO A 97 10.41 4.88 -22.11
CA PRO A 97 10.83 6.19 -21.58
C PRO A 97 10.37 7.36 -22.47
N GLY A 98 10.02 8.48 -21.83
CA GLY A 98 9.53 9.69 -22.49
C GLY A 98 10.03 10.97 -21.79
N PRO A 99 9.58 12.15 -22.23
CA PRO A 99 10.08 13.42 -21.72
C PRO A 99 10.01 13.54 -20.19
N THR A 100 8.87 13.15 -19.60
CA THR A 100 8.67 13.24 -18.13
C THR A 100 9.54 12.23 -17.40
N THR A 101 9.55 10.97 -17.82
CA THR A 101 10.37 9.95 -17.15
C THR A 101 11.86 10.23 -17.30
N ASN A 102 12.33 10.71 -18.47
CA ASN A 102 13.74 11.06 -18.69
C ASN A 102 14.17 12.22 -17.74
N ARG A 103 13.32 13.23 -17.57
CA ARG A 103 13.59 14.34 -16.66
C ARG A 103 13.69 13.88 -15.21
N LEU A 104 12.75 13.04 -14.78
CA LEU A 104 12.74 12.50 -13.40
C LEU A 104 13.80 11.43 -13.18
N SER A 105 14.20 10.66 -14.19
CA SER A 105 15.35 9.75 -14.13
C SER A 105 16.65 10.51 -13.89
N LYS A 106 16.83 11.67 -14.54
CA LYS A 106 17.96 12.54 -14.28
C LYS A 106 17.94 13.04 -12.84
N TRP A 107 16.79 13.54 -12.37
CA TRP A 107 16.62 14.02 -10.99
C TRP A 107 16.88 12.92 -9.96
N ALA A 108 16.35 11.72 -10.18
CA ALA A 108 16.54 10.55 -9.31
C ALA A 108 18.02 10.22 -9.11
N ARG A 109 18.77 10.19 -10.21
CA ARG A 109 20.23 9.91 -10.19
C ARG A 109 21.01 11.02 -9.49
N GLU A 110 20.72 12.28 -9.76
CA GLU A 110 21.39 13.43 -9.15
C GLU A 110 21.19 13.51 -7.64
N ASN A 111 20.05 13.00 -7.14
CA ASN A 111 19.71 13.00 -5.72
C ASN A 111 19.79 11.63 -5.05
N SER A 112 20.24 10.57 -5.76
CA SER A 112 20.31 9.20 -5.25
C SER A 112 19.00 8.73 -4.61
N CYS A 113 17.85 9.04 -5.24
CA CYS A 113 16.51 8.90 -4.68
C CYS A 113 15.58 8.15 -5.63
N TYR A 114 14.77 7.22 -5.10
CA TYR A 114 13.68 6.64 -5.88
C TYR A 114 12.59 7.68 -6.18
N VAL A 115 11.97 7.57 -7.34
CA VAL A 115 10.86 8.46 -7.75
C VAL A 115 9.67 7.64 -8.21
N ILE A 116 8.50 7.87 -7.62
CA ILE A 116 7.23 7.43 -8.17
C ILE A 116 6.70 8.54 -9.06
N CYS A 117 6.63 8.25 -10.37
CA CYS A 117 6.28 9.17 -11.44
C CYS A 117 4.93 8.78 -12.05
N PRO A 118 3.80 9.36 -11.60
CA PRO A 118 2.47 9.04 -12.13
C PRO A 118 2.14 9.90 -13.36
N ILE A 119 1.94 9.23 -14.52
CA ILE A 119 1.63 9.87 -15.80
C ILE A 119 0.63 9.04 -16.59
N LEU A 120 0.03 9.64 -17.61
CA LEU A 120 -0.67 8.89 -18.66
C LEU A 120 0.36 8.28 -19.60
N ILE A 121 0.24 6.99 -19.86
CA ILE A 121 1.14 6.22 -20.73
C ILE A 121 0.38 5.72 -21.93
N ARG A 122 1.02 5.86 -23.11
CA ARG A 122 0.64 5.14 -24.34
C ARG A 122 1.49 3.89 -24.46
N SER A 123 0.84 2.74 -24.47
CA SER A 123 1.47 1.44 -24.73
C SER A 123 0.68 0.75 -25.85
N ASP A 124 1.32 0.54 -26.98
CA ASP A 124 0.67 0.13 -28.22
C ASP A 124 -0.47 1.10 -28.59
N ARG A 125 -1.69 0.62 -28.74
CA ARG A 125 -2.88 1.44 -29.03
C ARG A 125 -3.69 1.82 -27.81
N ARG A 126 -3.20 1.49 -26.58
CA ARG A 126 -3.93 1.70 -25.33
C ARG A 126 -3.31 2.82 -24.51
N ILE A 127 -4.14 3.46 -23.72
CA ILE A 127 -3.73 4.51 -22.78
C ILE A 127 -4.00 4.00 -21.36
N PHE A 128 -3.06 4.22 -20.45
CA PHE A 128 -3.16 3.83 -19.05
C PHE A 128 -2.83 5.04 -18.16
N ASN A 129 -3.52 5.14 -17.04
CA ASN A 129 -3.08 5.98 -15.92
C ASN A 129 -2.10 5.13 -15.11
N SER A 130 -0.81 5.50 -15.11
CA SER A 130 0.25 4.64 -14.61
C SER A 130 1.21 5.37 -13.69
N ALA A 131 1.75 4.66 -12.70
CA ALA A 131 2.86 5.11 -11.88
C ALA A 131 4.13 4.33 -12.25
N ILE A 132 5.16 5.05 -12.66
CA ILE A 132 6.48 4.49 -13.01
C ILE A 132 7.38 4.62 -11.79
N LEU A 133 8.02 3.53 -11.39
CA LEU A 133 9.06 3.52 -10.38
C LEU A 133 10.42 3.67 -11.03
N ILE A 134 11.13 4.71 -10.63
CA ILE A 134 12.50 5.03 -11.07
C ILE A 134 13.42 4.83 -9.86
N ASP A 135 14.53 4.12 -10.02
CA ASP A 135 15.49 3.85 -8.94
C ASP A 135 16.51 5.00 -8.75
N ARG A 136 17.40 4.84 -7.76
CA ARG A 136 18.45 5.82 -7.40
C ARG A 136 19.45 6.07 -8.53
N GLN A 137 19.57 5.16 -9.48
CA GLN A 137 20.42 5.28 -10.67
C GLN A 137 19.69 5.91 -11.86
N GLY A 138 18.41 6.27 -11.66
CA GLY A 138 17.55 6.82 -12.71
C GLY A 138 17.03 5.78 -13.71
N LYS A 139 17.10 4.48 -13.36
CA LYS A 139 16.57 3.39 -14.18
C LYS A 139 15.11 3.16 -13.85
N ILE A 140 14.29 2.92 -14.86
CA ILE A 140 12.90 2.48 -14.68
C ILE A 140 12.91 1.02 -14.24
N VAL A 141 12.41 0.76 -13.04
CA VAL A 141 12.42 -0.57 -12.39
C VAL A 141 11.03 -1.12 -12.10
N GLY A 142 9.98 -0.33 -12.34
CA GLY A 142 8.61 -0.77 -12.13
C GLY A 142 7.57 0.07 -12.84
N ARG A 143 6.41 -0.53 -13.08
CA ARG A 143 5.21 0.13 -13.61
C ARG A 143 3.97 -0.46 -12.94
N TYR A 144 3.12 0.40 -12.43
CA TYR A 144 1.78 0.10 -11.96
C TYR A 144 0.77 0.83 -12.83
N ASP A 145 -0.16 0.10 -13.43
CA ASP A 145 -1.30 0.66 -14.15
C ASP A 145 -2.51 0.66 -13.24
N LYS A 146 -3.19 1.80 -13.11
CA LYS A 146 -4.40 1.97 -12.30
C LYS A 146 -5.40 0.87 -12.62
N ILE A 147 -5.71 0.02 -11.64
CA ILE A 147 -6.57 -1.16 -11.86
C ILE A 147 -8.02 -0.73 -12.04
N ARG A 148 -8.42 0.34 -11.35
CA ARG A 148 -9.79 0.84 -11.31
C ARG A 148 -9.88 2.30 -11.77
N PRO A 149 -9.83 2.55 -13.09
CA PRO A 149 -10.16 3.88 -13.61
C PRO A 149 -11.57 4.31 -13.21
N THR A 150 -11.81 5.60 -13.08
CA THR A 150 -13.15 6.15 -12.94
C THR A 150 -13.94 5.99 -14.24
N GLU A 151 -15.27 6.13 -14.19
CA GLU A 151 -16.10 6.14 -15.40
C GLU A 151 -15.62 7.20 -16.40
N GLY A 152 -15.34 8.43 -15.94
CA GLY A 152 -14.81 9.47 -16.80
C GLY A 152 -13.44 9.17 -17.41
N GLU A 153 -12.58 8.39 -16.74
CA GLU A 153 -11.33 7.90 -17.32
C GLU A 153 -11.60 6.86 -18.41
N LEU A 154 -12.58 5.95 -18.20
CA LEU A 154 -12.99 4.97 -19.21
C LEU A 154 -13.58 5.63 -20.44
N ASP A 155 -14.44 6.63 -20.28
CA ASP A 155 -15.01 7.43 -21.37
C ASP A 155 -13.92 8.15 -22.17
N ASN A 156 -12.82 8.52 -21.53
CA ASN A 156 -11.61 9.07 -22.16
C ASN A 156 -10.62 7.99 -22.64
N SER A 157 -11.08 6.77 -22.84
CA SER A 157 -10.31 5.63 -23.38
C SER A 157 -9.10 5.22 -22.54
N ILE A 158 -9.11 5.49 -21.23
CA ILE A 158 -8.09 4.98 -20.31
C ILE A 158 -8.43 3.54 -19.95
N CYS A 159 -7.50 2.63 -20.24
CA CYS A 159 -7.70 1.21 -20.01
C CYS A 159 -7.42 0.82 -18.55
N PRO A 160 -8.23 -0.10 -17.97
CA PRO A 160 -7.92 -0.70 -16.68
C PRO A 160 -6.60 -1.48 -16.69
N GLY A 161 -5.87 -1.39 -15.59
CA GLY A 161 -4.70 -2.23 -15.33
C GLY A 161 -5.08 -3.69 -15.03
N LYS A 162 -4.08 -4.56 -14.94
CA LYS A 162 -4.27 -5.97 -14.58
C LYS A 162 -4.71 -6.12 -13.13
N ILE A 163 -5.67 -7.00 -12.87
CA ILE A 163 -6.06 -7.37 -11.51
C ILE A 163 -4.89 -8.03 -10.77
N GLY A 164 -4.76 -7.72 -9.50
CA GLY A 164 -3.68 -8.21 -8.66
C GLY A 164 -2.46 -7.28 -8.64
N PRO A 165 -2.47 -6.22 -7.79
CA PRO A 165 -1.42 -5.20 -7.78
C PRO A 165 -0.06 -5.84 -7.53
N PRO A 166 1.00 -5.43 -8.26
CA PRO A 166 2.37 -5.86 -8.02
C PRO A 166 2.94 -5.16 -6.78
N VAL A 167 3.93 -5.79 -6.15
CA VAL A 167 4.87 -5.13 -5.24
C VAL A 167 6.20 -4.93 -5.92
N PHE A 168 6.91 -3.87 -5.56
CA PHE A 168 8.19 -3.51 -6.13
C PHE A 168 9.27 -3.65 -5.05
N LYS A 169 10.40 -4.28 -5.40
CA LYS A 169 11.57 -4.37 -4.53
C LYS A 169 12.38 -3.07 -4.63
N THR A 170 12.78 -2.55 -3.49
CA THR A 170 13.75 -1.45 -3.35
C THR A 170 14.89 -1.92 -2.45
N ASP A 171 15.93 -1.10 -2.28
CA ASP A 171 17.03 -1.38 -1.35
C ASP A 171 16.62 -1.27 0.13
N PHE A 172 15.44 -0.72 0.42
CA PHE A 172 14.89 -0.59 1.77
C PHE A 172 13.62 -1.44 2.01
N GLY A 173 13.31 -2.39 1.12
CA GLY A 173 12.16 -3.30 1.29
C GLY A 173 11.20 -3.32 0.11
N LYS A 174 10.00 -3.84 0.34
CA LYS A 174 8.95 -3.91 -0.68
C LYS A 174 7.95 -2.77 -0.53
N ILE A 175 7.57 -2.16 -1.64
CA ILE A 175 6.56 -1.11 -1.68
C ILE A 175 5.39 -1.52 -2.58
N GLY A 176 4.21 -0.97 -2.28
CA GLY A 176 3.02 -1.04 -3.10
C GLY A 176 2.66 0.32 -3.70
N ILE A 177 1.87 0.31 -4.76
CA ILE A 177 1.30 1.53 -5.36
C ILE A 177 -0.17 1.29 -5.63
N GLN A 178 -1.02 2.27 -5.29
CA GLN A 178 -2.43 2.36 -5.66
C GLN A 178 -2.72 3.79 -6.12
N ILE A 179 -3.54 3.97 -7.15
CA ILE A 179 -3.81 5.30 -7.73
C ILE A 179 -5.26 5.71 -7.48
N CYS A 180 -5.46 6.80 -6.74
CA CYS A 180 -6.70 7.56 -6.62
C CYS A 180 -7.94 6.67 -6.38
N PHE A 181 -8.75 6.40 -7.39
CA PHE A 181 -10.00 5.66 -7.29
C PHE A 181 -9.84 4.20 -6.82
N ASP A 182 -8.62 3.63 -6.93
CA ASP A 182 -8.28 2.31 -6.38
C ASP A 182 -8.51 2.21 -4.86
N VAL A 183 -8.60 3.34 -4.16
CA VAL A 183 -8.86 3.39 -2.70
C VAL A 183 -10.15 2.68 -2.29
N ASN A 184 -11.11 2.53 -3.19
CA ASN A 184 -12.41 1.92 -2.91
C ASN A 184 -12.38 0.37 -2.93
N TRP A 185 -11.30 -0.26 -3.38
CA TRP A 185 -11.17 -1.72 -3.46
C TRP A 185 -10.18 -2.25 -2.43
N HIS A 186 -10.63 -2.39 -1.19
CA HIS A 186 -9.81 -2.76 -0.01
C HIS A 186 -9.05 -4.09 -0.19
N ALA A 187 -9.61 -5.04 -0.95
CA ALA A 187 -8.94 -6.31 -1.23
C ALA A 187 -7.59 -6.13 -1.94
N GLN A 188 -7.41 -5.09 -2.77
CA GLN A 188 -6.14 -4.81 -3.45
C GLN A 188 -5.07 -4.34 -2.46
N TRP A 189 -5.45 -3.52 -1.47
CA TRP A 189 -4.57 -3.06 -0.40
C TRP A 189 -4.08 -4.22 0.46
N ARG A 190 -5.00 -5.12 0.84
CA ARG A 190 -4.67 -6.34 1.57
C ARG A 190 -3.71 -7.23 0.78
N GLN A 191 -3.93 -7.42 -0.54
CA GLN A 191 -3.01 -8.18 -1.40
C GLN A 191 -1.60 -7.59 -1.43
N LEU A 192 -1.45 -6.26 -1.41
CA LEU A 192 -0.13 -5.62 -1.31
C LEU A 192 0.56 -5.98 0.00
N LYS A 193 -0.16 -5.93 1.13
CA LYS A 193 0.36 -6.36 2.43
C LYS A 193 0.76 -7.83 2.42
N GLU A 194 -0.10 -8.72 1.94
CA GLU A 194 0.16 -10.16 1.83
C GLU A 194 1.40 -10.49 0.99
N LYS A 195 1.68 -9.67 -0.03
CA LYS A 195 2.91 -9.74 -0.84
C LYS A 195 4.13 -9.11 -0.17
N GLY A 196 3.97 -8.56 1.03
CA GLY A 196 5.02 -8.02 1.88
C GLY A 196 5.34 -6.54 1.68
N ALA A 197 4.42 -5.73 1.14
CA ALA A 197 4.59 -4.28 1.12
C ALA A 197 4.55 -3.71 2.54
N ASN A 198 5.54 -2.87 2.88
CA ASN A 198 5.61 -2.15 4.15
C ASN A 198 5.12 -0.70 4.00
N ILE A 199 5.30 -0.13 2.82
CA ILE A 199 4.85 1.22 2.47
C ILE A 199 4.00 1.10 1.22
N ILE A 200 2.82 1.74 1.22
CA ILE A 200 1.96 1.86 0.05
C ILE A 200 1.89 3.33 -0.35
N PHE A 201 2.29 3.63 -1.56
CA PHE A 201 2.22 4.97 -2.13
C PHE A 201 0.90 5.18 -2.86
N PHE A 202 0.32 6.36 -2.66
CA PHE A 202 -1.00 6.71 -3.18
C PHE A 202 -0.97 8.04 -3.94
N PRO A 203 -0.51 8.04 -5.20
CA PRO A 203 -0.73 9.18 -6.11
C PRO A 203 -2.22 9.39 -6.35
N SER A 204 -2.71 10.62 -6.20
CA SER A 204 -4.15 10.89 -6.30
C SER A 204 -4.45 12.31 -6.78
N ALA A 205 -5.67 12.51 -7.28
CA ALA A 205 -6.21 13.84 -7.55
C ALA A 205 -6.69 14.52 -6.24
N TYR A 206 -7.04 13.75 -5.19
CA TYR A 206 -7.61 14.24 -3.94
C TYR A 206 -7.04 13.50 -2.71
N PRO A 207 -7.20 14.02 -1.48
CA PRO A 207 -6.52 13.50 -0.30
C PRO A 207 -6.94 12.10 0.15
N ALA A 208 -8.22 11.73 0.07
CA ALA A 208 -8.81 10.48 0.60
C ALA A 208 -8.48 10.19 2.10
N ALA A 209 -8.16 11.21 2.89
CA ALA A 209 -7.48 11.10 4.19
C ALA A 209 -8.12 10.09 5.17
N ARG A 210 -9.46 10.10 5.31
CA ARG A 210 -10.15 9.15 6.20
C ARG A 210 -10.00 7.70 5.72
N GLN A 211 -10.14 7.47 4.41
CA GLN A 211 -9.97 6.14 3.81
C GLN A 211 -8.54 5.64 4.01
N LEU A 212 -7.55 6.51 3.79
CA LEU A 212 -6.13 6.14 3.93
C LEU A 212 -5.75 5.84 5.38
N LYS A 213 -6.24 6.59 6.37
CA LYS A 213 -6.10 6.27 7.80
C LYS A 213 -6.60 4.87 8.11
N THR A 214 -7.84 4.57 7.70
CA THR A 214 -8.45 3.25 7.89
C THR A 214 -7.66 2.14 7.20
N LEU A 215 -7.21 2.37 5.95
CA LEU A 215 -6.43 1.38 5.19
C LEU A 215 -5.04 1.15 5.77
N ALA A 216 -4.39 2.20 6.32
CA ALA A 216 -3.11 2.08 7.02
C ALA A 216 -3.24 1.17 8.24
N TRP A 217 -4.26 1.40 9.07
CA TRP A 217 -4.57 0.59 10.24
C TRP A 217 -4.95 -0.86 9.90
N LEU A 218 -5.91 -1.05 8.97
CA LEU A 218 -6.37 -2.39 8.60
C LEU A 218 -5.29 -3.27 8.00
N ASN A 219 -4.34 -2.68 7.27
CA ASN A 219 -3.27 -3.42 6.62
C ASN A 219 -1.94 -3.32 7.38
N GLN A 220 -1.86 -2.50 8.43
CA GLN A 220 -0.62 -2.21 9.16
C GLN A 220 0.55 -1.92 8.21
N CYS A 221 0.32 -0.97 7.30
CA CYS A 221 1.29 -0.45 6.33
C CYS A 221 1.37 1.06 6.46
N PHE A 222 2.56 1.63 6.33
CA PHE A 222 2.68 3.07 6.11
C PHE A 222 2.02 3.43 4.78
N ILE A 223 1.30 4.57 4.75
CA ILE A 223 0.72 5.08 3.51
C ILE A 223 1.23 6.49 3.25
N VAL A 224 1.72 6.73 2.04
CA VAL A 224 2.23 8.03 1.58
C VAL A 224 1.39 8.49 0.41
N SER A 225 0.49 9.45 0.64
CA SER A 225 -0.32 10.04 -0.44
C SER A 225 0.39 11.22 -1.09
N SER A 226 0.16 11.44 -2.38
CA SER A 226 0.62 12.61 -3.13
C SER A 226 -0.50 13.11 -4.02
N THR A 227 -0.90 14.39 -3.88
CA THR A 227 -2.18 14.87 -4.38
C THR A 227 -2.04 16.04 -5.35
N GLN A 228 -2.95 16.12 -6.34
CA GLN A 228 -3.06 17.26 -7.23
C GLN A 228 -3.66 18.48 -6.53
N THR A 229 -4.54 18.26 -5.56
CA THR A 229 -5.27 19.31 -4.84
C THR A 229 -5.26 19.02 -3.34
N ARG A 230 -5.25 20.06 -2.52
CA ARG A 230 -5.27 19.98 -1.06
C ARG A 230 -4.02 19.29 -0.50
N ALA A 231 -4.14 18.73 0.70
CA ALA A 231 -3.03 18.14 1.43
C ALA A 231 -2.64 16.74 0.93
N SER A 232 -1.35 16.54 0.78
CA SER A 232 -0.70 15.22 0.70
C SER A 232 -0.27 14.82 2.11
N SER A 233 -0.41 13.55 2.48
CA SER A 233 -0.24 13.12 3.87
C SER A 233 0.53 11.81 3.96
N ILE A 234 1.19 11.60 5.10
CA ILE A 234 1.91 10.38 5.47
C ILE A 234 1.24 9.81 6.71
N PHE A 235 0.82 8.55 6.66
CA PHE A 235 0.12 7.85 7.73
C PHE A 235 0.95 6.71 8.29
N ASP A 236 0.90 6.56 9.61
CA ASP A 236 1.49 5.45 10.34
C ASP A 236 0.71 4.15 10.14
N ILE A 237 1.33 3.02 10.50
CA ILE A 237 0.68 1.70 10.50
C ILE A 237 -0.51 1.61 11.49
N SER A 238 -0.58 2.50 12.46
CA SER A 238 -1.70 2.68 13.40
C SER A 238 -2.88 3.46 12.79
N GLY A 239 -2.70 4.05 11.58
CA GLY A 239 -3.66 4.96 11.00
C GLY A 239 -3.45 6.43 11.39
N GLU A 240 -2.54 6.72 12.33
CA GLU A 240 -2.27 8.09 12.75
C GLU A 240 -1.58 8.91 11.66
N LEU A 241 -1.83 10.22 11.67
CA LEU A 241 -1.19 11.17 10.76
C LEU A 241 0.22 11.49 11.28
N ILE A 242 1.25 11.13 10.49
CA ILE A 242 2.63 11.49 10.81
C ILE A 242 2.94 12.92 10.35
N GLU A 243 2.64 13.23 9.08
CA GLU A 243 2.99 14.53 8.49
C GLU A 243 2.06 14.85 7.31
N THR A 244 1.90 16.15 7.02
CA THR A 244 1.04 16.61 5.91
C THR A 244 1.57 17.89 5.28
N THR A 245 1.26 18.07 3.99
CA THR A 245 1.47 19.36 3.33
C THR A 245 0.41 20.36 3.76
N GLY A 246 0.68 21.65 3.64
CA GLY A 246 -0.25 22.73 3.98
C GLY A 246 -0.24 23.83 2.94
N LYS A 247 -0.99 24.91 3.20
CA LYS A 247 -1.21 26.02 2.28
C LYS A 247 0.10 26.68 1.77
N TYR A 248 1.15 26.66 2.58
CA TYR A 248 2.45 27.29 2.25
C TYR A 248 3.61 26.30 2.21
N ARG A 249 3.35 25.04 2.50
CA ARG A 249 4.32 23.94 2.51
C ARG A 249 3.84 22.84 1.58
N TYR A 250 4.32 22.84 0.36
CA TYR A 250 3.88 21.95 -0.72
C TYR A 250 4.58 20.59 -0.77
N TRP A 251 5.40 20.28 0.24
CA TRP A 251 5.98 18.97 0.45
C TRP A 251 5.93 18.61 1.94
N ALA A 252 5.88 17.34 2.23
CA ALA A 252 6.02 16.79 3.57
C ALA A 252 6.98 15.61 3.53
N GLY A 253 7.72 15.40 4.62
CA GLY A 253 8.70 14.31 4.72
C GLY A 253 8.67 13.70 6.10
N ALA A 254 8.85 12.37 6.16
CA ALA A 254 8.96 11.62 7.40
C ALA A 254 10.04 10.53 7.29
N VAL A 255 10.56 10.12 8.44
CA VAL A 255 11.43 8.95 8.57
C VAL A 255 10.58 7.80 9.08
N LEU A 256 10.41 6.77 8.25
CA LEU A 256 9.55 5.63 8.55
C LEU A 256 10.39 4.43 9.00
N PRO A 257 10.20 3.94 10.23
CA PRO A 257 10.81 2.69 10.69
C PRO A 257 10.02 1.51 10.12
N VAL A 258 10.38 1.02 8.93
CA VAL A 258 9.60 0.03 8.18
C VAL A 258 9.42 -1.32 8.86
N GLY A 259 10.19 -1.61 9.90
CA GLY A 259 10.04 -2.79 10.76
C GLY A 259 8.99 -2.63 11.88
N LYS A 260 8.39 -1.45 12.07
CA LYS A 260 7.40 -1.16 13.12
C LYS A 260 6.26 -2.17 13.14
N LYS A 261 5.83 -2.60 14.34
CA LYS A 261 4.74 -3.56 14.58
C LYS A 261 3.81 -3.04 15.67
N LEU A 262 2.55 -3.50 15.61
CA LEU A 262 1.53 -3.29 16.65
C LEU A 262 1.38 -4.54 17.53
N PHE A 263 1.07 -4.31 18.80
CA PHE A 263 0.87 -5.33 19.84
C PHE A 263 -0.31 -4.93 20.72
N GLU A 264 -1.01 -5.91 21.30
CA GLU A 264 -2.02 -5.67 22.36
C GLU A 264 -1.37 -5.12 23.62
N ILE A 265 -1.96 -4.12 24.24
CA ILE A 265 -1.41 -3.49 25.46
C ILE A 265 -1.37 -4.49 26.61
N ASP A 266 -2.47 -5.16 26.91
CA ASP A 266 -2.65 -5.98 28.12
C ASP A 266 -1.57 -7.03 28.32
N PHE A 267 -1.11 -7.64 27.25
CA PHE A 267 -0.12 -8.72 27.32
C PHE A 267 1.34 -8.23 27.24
N HIS A 268 1.54 -6.93 26.96
CA HIS A 268 2.88 -6.45 26.60
C HIS A 268 3.37 -5.28 27.46
N ILE A 269 2.58 -4.69 28.39
CA ILE A 269 2.97 -3.54 29.21
C ILE A 269 4.34 -3.76 29.89
N SER A 270 4.48 -4.85 30.64
CA SER A 270 5.72 -5.14 31.40
C SER A 270 6.91 -5.41 30.46
N LYS A 271 6.65 -6.02 29.30
CA LYS A 271 7.66 -6.33 28.30
C LYS A 271 8.14 -5.06 27.59
N MET A 272 7.23 -4.16 27.21
CA MET A 272 7.57 -2.87 26.60
C MET A 272 8.41 -1.99 27.54
N ARG A 273 8.06 -1.94 28.83
CA ARG A 273 8.87 -1.23 29.84
C ARG A 273 10.30 -1.81 29.96
N LYS A 274 10.46 -3.15 29.91
CA LYS A 274 11.78 -3.78 29.92
C LYS A 274 12.58 -3.47 28.67
N ILE A 275 11.93 -3.43 27.51
CA ILE A 275 12.55 -3.04 26.24
C ILE A 275 13.04 -1.58 26.32
N GLU A 276 12.19 -0.68 26.79
CA GLU A 276 12.54 0.72 26.96
C GLU A 276 13.73 0.91 27.93
N GLN A 277 13.73 0.21 29.06
CA GLN A 277 14.84 0.23 30.03
C GLN A 277 16.15 -0.32 29.44
N LYS A 278 16.08 -1.39 28.62
CA LYS A 278 17.27 -2.02 28.04
C LYS A 278 17.84 -1.26 26.85
N TYR A 279 16.97 -0.76 25.98
CA TYR A 279 17.35 -0.22 24.68
C TYR A 279 17.26 1.29 24.57
N GLY A 280 16.52 1.97 25.46
CA GLY A 280 16.41 3.43 25.52
C GLY A 280 16.06 4.05 24.18
N SER A 281 16.88 4.99 23.72
CA SER A 281 16.67 5.71 22.46
C SER A 281 16.84 4.89 21.18
N LYS A 282 17.27 3.63 21.30
CA LYS A 282 17.35 2.70 20.14
C LYS A 282 16.01 2.18 19.68
N VAL A 283 14.96 2.38 20.47
CA VAL A 283 13.59 1.96 20.15
C VAL A 283 12.63 3.12 20.27
N SER A 284 11.49 3.02 19.56
CA SER A 284 10.33 3.89 19.73
C SER A 284 9.14 3.03 20.14
N ILE A 285 8.50 3.42 21.24
CA ILE A 285 7.28 2.78 21.77
C ILE A 285 6.21 3.86 21.85
N GLU A 286 5.08 3.64 21.17
CA GLU A 286 3.95 4.58 21.18
C GLU A 286 2.70 3.84 21.63
N TRP A 287 1.96 4.44 22.58
CA TRP A 287 0.79 3.85 23.20
C TRP A 287 -0.50 4.44 22.61
N TYR A 288 -1.38 3.58 22.12
CA TYR A 288 -2.70 3.92 21.58
C TYR A 288 -3.77 3.39 22.53
N HIS A 289 -3.97 4.08 23.64
CA HIS A 289 -4.85 3.62 24.73
C HIS A 289 -6.31 3.49 24.33
N GLU A 290 -6.77 4.27 23.36
CA GLU A 290 -8.16 4.20 22.87
C GLU A 290 -8.40 2.94 22.00
N ASP A 291 -7.34 2.37 21.43
CA ASP A 291 -7.39 1.20 20.57
C ASP A 291 -6.84 -0.07 21.25
N ASP A 292 -6.43 0.04 22.50
CA ASP A 292 -5.78 -1.02 23.29
C ASP A 292 -4.52 -1.61 22.61
N LEU A 293 -3.80 -0.76 21.91
CA LEU A 293 -2.62 -1.12 21.12
C LEU A 293 -1.37 -0.35 21.58
N VAL A 294 -0.22 -0.98 21.36
CA VAL A 294 1.10 -0.34 21.49
C VAL A 294 1.93 -0.67 20.26
N SER A 295 2.69 0.29 19.74
CA SER A 295 3.64 0.03 18.67
C SER A 295 5.06 -0.09 19.21
N LEU A 296 5.88 -0.86 18.50
CA LEU A 296 7.31 -0.98 18.72
C LEU A 296 8.02 -0.83 17.39
N ALA A 297 8.99 0.10 17.36
CA ALA A 297 9.90 0.27 16.24
C ALA A 297 11.34 0.25 16.74
N SER A 298 12.27 -0.24 15.91
CA SER A 298 13.68 -0.02 16.14
C SER A 298 14.17 1.20 15.38
N LEU A 299 14.99 2.02 16.05
CA LEU A 299 15.69 3.17 15.51
C LEU A 299 17.18 2.88 15.29
N ASP A 300 17.65 1.70 15.68
CA ASP A 300 19.04 1.25 15.55
C ASP A 300 19.16 0.31 14.33
N PRO A 301 20.08 0.57 13.38
CA PRO A 301 20.26 -0.27 12.20
C PRO A 301 20.69 -1.70 12.49
N GLU A 302 21.32 -1.96 13.64
CA GLU A 302 21.79 -3.28 14.06
C GLU A 302 20.77 -4.08 14.89
N LEU A 303 19.66 -3.45 15.29
CA LEU A 303 18.60 -4.04 16.10
C LEU A 303 17.30 -4.13 15.30
N THR A 304 16.76 -5.31 15.06
CA THR A 304 15.47 -5.45 14.38
C THR A 304 14.32 -5.63 15.36
N VAL A 305 13.10 -5.23 14.98
CA VAL A 305 11.89 -5.55 15.78
C VAL A 305 11.70 -7.06 15.90
N THR A 306 12.18 -7.84 14.92
CA THR A 306 12.17 -9.30 14.97
C THR A 306 13.03 -9.82 16.10
N ASP A 307 14.22 -9.25 16.32
CA ASP A 307 15.09 -9.62 17.45
C ASP A 307 14.40 -9.33 18.78
N LEU A 308 13.75 -8.18 18.90
CA LEU A 308 12.98 -7.80 20.10
C LEU A 308 11.78 -8.73 20.32
N ILE A 309 11.10 -9.15 19.27
CA ILE A 309 10.01 -10.14 19.34
C ILE A 309 10.53 -11.45 19.92
N HIS A 310 11.67 -11.94 19.47
CA HIS A 310 12.27 -13.19 19.96
C HIS A 310 12.77 -13.05 21.39
N GLU A 311 13.49 -11.98 21.69
CA GLU A 311 14.11 -11.78 23.01
C GLU A 311 13.06 -11.62 24.12
N PHE A 312 11.97 -10.88 23.84
CA PHE A 312 10.93 -10.59 24.84
C PHE A 312 9.67 -11.44 24.65
N GLU A 313 9.71 -12.43 23.77
CA GLU A 313 8.56 -13.30 23.47
C GLU A 313 7.29 -12.50 23.17
N LEU A 314 7.39 -11.51 22.31
CA LEU A 314 6.25 -10.67 21.92
C LEU A 314 5.37 -11.41 20.90
N THR A 315 4.08 -11.11 20.92
CA THR A 315 3.12 -11.59 19.92
C THR A 315 2.57 -10.40 19.16
N PRO A 316 2.95 -10.18 17.88
CA PRO A 316 2.39 -9.13 17.06
C PRO A 316 0.86 -9.24 16.94
N HIS A 317 0.16 -8.10 16.92
CA HIS A 317 -1.30 -8.03 16.90
C HIS A 317 -1.95 -8.95 15.84
N PRO A 318 -1.51 -9.01 14.56
CA PRO A 318 -2.12 -9.92 13.58
C PRO A 318 -1.98 -11.40 13.97
N ALA A 319 -0.86 -11.78 14.57
CA ALA A 319 -0.62 -13.16 15.03
C ALA A 319 -1.51 -13.52 16.23
N TYR A 320 -1.74 -12.55 17.13
CA TYR A 320 -2.68 -12.72 18.25
C TYR A 320 -4.11 -12.91 17.74
N ILE A 321 -4.58 -12.05 16.83
CA ILE A 321 -5.93 -12.15 16.25
C ILE A 321 -6.14 -13.50 15.56
N GLN A 322 -5.15 -13.95 14.76
CA GLN A 322 -5.24 -15.25 14.08
C GLN A 322 -5.30 -16.42 15.09
N ARG A 323 -4.51 -16.35 16.15
CA ARG A 323 -4.54 -17.36 17.22
C ARG A 323 -5.88 -17.39 17.94
N ALA A 324 -6.45 -16.21 18.25
CA ALA A 324 -7.77 -16.07 18.89
C ALA A 324 -8.87 -16.64 17.98
N GLN A 325 -8.86 -16.28 16.70
CA GLN A 325 -9.80 -16.84 15.71
C GLN A 325 -9.74 -18.36 15.65
N ASN A 326 -8.54 -18.94 15.52
CA ASN A 326 -8.37 -20.39 15.49
C ASN A 326 -8.90 -21.07 16.76
N ALA A 327 -8.74 -20.45 17.94
CA ALA A 327 -9.26 -20.96 19.19
C ALA A 327 -10.79 -20.89 19.28
N GLN A 328 -11.39 -19.82 18.74
CA GLN A 328 -12.84 -19.64 18.66
C GLN A 328 -13.47 -20.64 17.69
N ASP A 329 -12.89 -20.79 16.50
CA ASP A 329 -13.42 -21.69 15.46
C ASP A 329 -13.42 -23.16 15.91
N LYS A 330 -12.40 -23.59 16.68
CA LYS A 330 -12.36 -24.92 17.30
C LYS A 330 -13.47 -25.16 18.32
N ARG A 331 -14.01 -24.10 18.94
CA ARG A 331 -15.06 -24.18 19.98
C ARG A 331 -16.46 -23.90 19.46
N ARG A 332 -16.60 -23.50 18.19
CA ARG A 332 -17.95 -23.30 17.59
C ARG A 332 -18.65 -24.62 17.44
N PRO A 333 -19.93 -24.73 17.81
CA PRO A 333 -20.74 -25.90 17.49
C PRO A 333 -20.77 -26.09 15.97
N VAL A 334 -20.72 -27.34 15.51
CA VAL A 334 -20.95 -27.67 14.11
C VAL A 334 -22.37 -27.19 13.74
N GLN A 335 -22.47 -26.21 12.88
CA GLN A 335 -23.78 -25.79 12.33
C GLN A 335 -24.26 -26.91 11.44
N THR A 336 -25.27 -27.66 11.88
CA THR A 336 -26.05 -28.52 11.00
C THR A 336 -26.73 -27.62 9.96
N PRO A 337 -26.65 -27.93 8.65
CA PRO A 337 -27.40 -27.18 7.65
C PRO A 337 -28.87 -27.23 8.02
N THR A 338 -29.45 -26.09 8.36
CA THR A 338 -30.91 -25.95 8.41
C THR A 338 -31.39 -26.06 6.97
N GLU A 339 -32.13 -27.13 6.67
CA GLU A 339 -32.91 -27.26 5.45
C GLU A 339 -33.83 -26.03 5.36
N GLN A 340 -33.57 -25.17 4.37
CA GLN A 340 -34.46 -24.12 3.91
C GLN A 340 -35.09 -24.55 2.59
#